data_1257b9a8dd911c5f9e075c1975efe9b0
#
_entry.id   1257b9a8dd911c5f9e075c1975efe9b0
#
_cell.length_a   1.000
_cell.length_b   1.000
_cell.length_c   1.000
_cell.angle_alpha   90.00
_cell.angle_beta   90.00
_cell.angle_gamma   90.00
#
_symmetry.space_group_name_H-M   'P 1'
#
loop_
_entity.id
_entity.type
_entity.pdbx_description
1 polymer ?
#
loop_
_entity_poly.entity_id
_entity_poly.type
_entity_poly.pdbx_seq_one_letter_code
_entity_poly.pdbx_strand_id
1 'polypeptide(L)'
;MSEASVKLLSRGVETLTDQELLELLLDDGDSERLAGALLSSFEGRLAALGYADIARLRMAAGIGLKRAARIQAAVELGRRVLAARELGPDPIGSSNDVVRIFRPLLTEMKHEECWCLYLNTGNRIVERQRVSQGGVQATVVDHRLVIKRALELLATQIILVHNHPSGAALPSEQDKICLLYTSPSPRDMRR
;
A
#
# COMPACT_ATOMS: atom_id res chain seq x y z
N MET A 1 0.61 28.88 19.22
CA MET A 1 1.25 27.59 18.92
C MET A 1 0.69 26.57 19.90
N SER A 2 0.30 25.39 19.42
CA SER A 2 -0.16 24.30 20.29
C SER A 2 1.00 23.71 21.10
N GLU A 3 0.68 22.99 22.19
CA GLU A 3 1.69 22.28 23.00
C GLU A 3 2.45 21.25 22.16
N ALA A 4 1.74 20.52 21.27
CA ALA A 4 2.34 19.60 20.31
C ALA A 4 3.35 20.28 19.38
N SER A 5 3.07 21.52 18.92
CA SER A 5 4.00 22.31 18.10
C SER A 5 5.27 22.71 18.86
N VAL A 6 5.14 23.10 20.13
CA VAL A 6 6.28 23.42 20.98
C VAL A 6 7.15 22.19 21.24
N LYS A 7 6.51 21.06 21.52
CA LYS A 7 7.19 19.78 21.76
C LYS A 7 7.92 19.29 20.51
N LEU A 8 7.29 19.41 19.33
CA LEU A 8 7.92 19.10 18.04
C LEU A 8 9.23 19.88 17.85
N LEU A 9 9.20 21.19 18.08
CA LEU A 9 10.37 22.06 17.87
C LEU A 9 11.49 21.84 18.90
N SER A 10 11.14 21.47 20.13
CA SER A 10 12.11 21.33 21.22
C SER A 10 12.68 19.92 21.38
N ARG A 11 11.95 18.88 20.99
CA ARG A 11 12.27 17.47 21.25
C ARG A 11 12.25 16.56 20.04
N GLY A 12 11.79 17.02 18.88
CA GLY A 12 11.67 16.22 17.67
C GLY A 12 10.33 15.49 17.54
N VAL A 13 10.00 15.10 16.30
CA VAL A 13 8.72 14.47 15.95
C VAL A 13 8.54 13.09 16.57
N GLU A 14 9.61 12.37 16.82
CA GLU A 14 9.63 11.03 17.40
C GLU A 14 9.17 10.98 18.86
N THR A 15 9.10 12.12 19.53
CA THR A 15 8.62 12.21 20.91
C THR A 15 7.12 12.45 21.03
N LEU A 16 6.46 12.74 19.91
CA LEU A 16 5.02 13.01 19.87
C LEU A 16 4.21 11.73 19.97
N THR A 17 3.11 11.79 20.71
CA THR A 17 2.10 10.74 20.75
C THR A 17 1.27 10.76 19.46
N ASP A 18 0.54 9.64 19.19
CA ASP A 18 -0.38 9.57 18.05
C ASP A 18 -1.44 10.68 18.07
N GLN A 19 -1.91 11.06 19.26
CA GLN A 19 -2.85 12.16 19.43
C GLN A 19 -2.21 13.51 19.05
N GLU A 20 -0.98 13.77 19.52
CA GLU A 20 -0.27 15.03 19.20
C GLU A 20 0.09 15.11 17.70
N LEU A 21 0.41 13.99 17.05
CA LEU A 21 0.61 13.96 15.59
C LEU A 21 -0.69 14.29 14.84
N LEU A 22 -1.82 13.75 15.25
CA LEU A 22 -3.13 14.07 14.67
C LEU A 22 -3.53 15.52 14.94
N GLU A 23 -3.24 16.05 16.12
CA GLU A 23 -3.47 17.46 16.47
C GLU A 23 -2.76 18.39 15.47
N LEU A 24 -1.49 18.12 15.16
CA LEU A 24 -0.72 18.89 14.18
C LEU A 24 -1.33 18.81 12.77
N LEU A 25 -1.88 17.67 12.37
CA LEU A 25 -2.53 17.52 11.06
C LEU A 25 -3.87 18.25 10.99
N LEU A 26 -4.60 18.35 12.08
CA LEU A 26 -5.90 19.03 12.15
C LEU A 26 -5.77 20.55 12.16
N ASP A 27 -4.72 21.07 12.81
CA ASP A 27 -4.20 22.47 12.71
C ASP A 27 -5.27 23.56 12.85
N ASP A 28 -6.01 23.56 13.98
CA ASP A 28 -6.88 24.66 14.39
C ASP A 28 -7.25 24.58 15.89
N GLY A 29 -7.98 25.59 16.38
CA GLY A 29 -8.22 25.81 17.82
C GLY A 29 -8.93 24.69 18.58
N ASP A 30 -9.46 23.66 17.89
CA ASP A 30 -10.17 22.52 18.48
C ASP A 30 -9.47 21.16 18.16
N SER A 31 -8.24 21.23 17.65
CA SER A 31 -7.49 20.09 17.13
C SER A 31 -7.21 19.03 18.19
N GLU A 32 -6.87 19.39 19.43
CA GLU A 32 -6.62 18.44 20.52
C GLU A 32 -7.85 17.58 20.82
N ARG A 33 -9.00 18.21 21.00
CA ARG A 33 -10.27 17.52 21.25
C ARG A 33 -10.67 16.59 20.10
N LEU A 34 -10.52 17.10 18.86
CA LEU A 34 -10.86 16.33 17.65
C LEU A 34 -9.90 15.16 17.44
N ALA A 35 -8.61 15.30 17.73
CA ALA A 35 -7.63 14.23 17.66
C ALA A 35 -7.96 13.11 18.65
N GLY A 36 -8.27 13.47 19.89
CA GLY A 36 -8.70 12.50 20.91
C GLY A 36 -10.00 11.78 20.54
N ALA A 37 -11.02 12.52 20.06
CA ALA A 37 -12.28 11.92 19.60
C ALA A 37 -12.08 10.99 18.41
N LEU A 38 -11.20 11.37 17.46
CA LEU A 38 -10.88 10.57 16.30
C LEU A 38 -10.21 9.25 16.70
N LEU A 39 -9.16 9.29 17.53
CA LEU A 39 -8.50 8.08 18.03
C LEU A 39 -9.48 7.16 18.79
N SER A 40 -10.31 7.72 19.66
CA SER A 40 -11.30 6.96 20.42
C SER A 40 -12.29 6.24 19.49
N SER A 41 -12.72 6.87 18.39
CA SER A 41 -13.62 6.28 17.40
C SER A 41 -13.01 5.09 16.64
N PHE A 42 -11.68 4.93 16.69
CA PHE A 42 -10.94 3.81 16.12
C PHE A 42 -10.28 2.93 17.21
N GLU A 43 -10.78 3.00 18.44
CA GLU A 43 -10.30 2.20 19.59
C GLU A 43 -8.78 2.40 19.85
N GLY A 44 -8.25 3.58 19.60
CA GLY A 44 -6.81 3.88 19.70
C GLY A 44 -5.93 3.21 18.63
N ARG A 45 -6.53 2.50 17.66
CA ARG A 45 -5.78 1.78 16.62
C ARG A 45 -5.47 2.70 15.44
N LEU A 46 -4.24 3.21 15.40
CA LEU A 46 -3.76 4.11 14.33
C LEU A 46 -3.87 3.47 12.94
N ALA A 47 -3.62 2.17 12.84
CA ALA A 47 -3.78 1.43 11.58
C ALA A 47 -5.21 1.49 11.05
N ALA A 48 -6.21 1.23 11.93
CA ALA A 48 -7.62 1.29 11.54
C ALA A 48 -8.05 2.69 11.08
N LEU A 49 -7.50 3.74 11.71
CA LEU A 49 -7.70 5.13 11.30
C LEU A 49 -7.05 5.40 9.94
N GLY A 50 -5.83 4.93 9.72
CA GLY A 50 -5.07 5.14 8.49
C GLY A 50 -5.70 4.49 7.26
N TYR A 51 -6.44 3.38 7.42
CA TYR A 51 -7.16 2.69 6.35
C TYR A 51 -8.62 3.11 6.19
N ALA A 52 -9.12 4.02 7.04
CA ALA A 52 -10.48 4.52 6.94
C ALA A 52 -10.64 5.41 5.70
N ASP A 53 -11.74 5.26 4.98
CA ASP A 53 -12.09 6.17 3.89
C ASP A 53 -12.50 7.56 4.42
N ILE A 54 -12.56 8.53 3.51
CA ILE A 54 -12.91 9.93 3.85
C ILE A 54 -14.29 10.01 4.53
N ALA A 55 -15.27 9.22 4.10
CA ALA A 55 -16.60 9.24 4.66
C ALA A 55 -16.59 8.79 6.12
N ARG A 56 -15.90 7.68 6.42
CA ARG A 56 -15.74 7.15 7.78
C ARG A 56 -14.97 8.10 8.69
N LEU A 57 -13.89 8.72 8.21
CA LEU A 57 -13.15 9.74 8.97
C LEU A 57 -14.02 10.93 9.34
N ARG A 58 -14.83 11.43 8.41
CA ARG A 58 -15.74 12.55 8.65
C ARG A 58 -16.82 12.22 9.66
N MET A 59 -17.36 10.99 9.62
CA MET A 59 -18.39 10.54 10.56
C MET A 59 -17.85 10.29 11.96
N ALA A 60 -16.62 9.81 12.08
CA ALA A 60 -16.04 9.36 13.34
C ALA A 60 -15.91 10.48 14.39
N ALA A 61 -15.51 11.68 13.98
CA ALA A 61 -15.31 12.81 14.90
C ALA A 61 -15.94 14.12 14.41
N GLY A 62 -16.82 14.07 13.41
CA GLY A 62 -17.44 15.26 12.81
C GLY A 62 -16.44 16.20 12.13
N ILE A 63 -15.29 15.68 11.71
CA ILE A 63 -14.29 16.48 11.01
C ILE A 63 -14.75 16.80 9.59
N GLY A 64 -14.49 18.03 9.13
CA GLY A 64 -14.81 18.46 7.78
C GLY A 64 -13.96 17.76 6.72
N LEU A 65 -14.39 17.84 5.45
CA LEU A 65 -13.68 17.22 4.30
C LEU A 65 -12.19 17.60 4.25
N LYS A 66 -11.86 18.87 4.50
CA LYS A 66 -10.47 19.36 4.44
C LYS A 66 -9.55 18.64 5.44
N ARG A 67 -10.00 18.43 6.68
CA ARG A 67 -9.24 17.72 7.71
C ARG A 67 -9.12 16.23 7.41
N ALA A 68 -10.21 15.57 6.97
CA ALA A 68 -10.17 14.18 6.56
C ALA A 68 -9.21 13.95 5.39
N ALA A 69 -9.19 14.86 4.40
CA ALA A 69 -8.26 14.80 3.28
C ALA A 69 -6.79 14.98 3.70
N ARG A 70 -6.50 15.86 4.67
CA ARG A 70 -5.13 16.00 5.22
C ARG A 70 -4.64 14.72 5.87
N ILE A 71 -5.48 14.06 6.66
CA ILE A 71 -5.13 12.78 7.30
C ILE A 71 -4.83 11.73 6.22
N GLN A 72 -5.70 11.56 5.24
CA GLN A 72 -5.48 10.59 4.16
C GLN A 72 -4.23 10.92 3.34
N ALA A 73 -3.99 12.18 3.04
CA ALA A 73 -2.78 12.59 2.33
C ALA A 73 -1.51 12.27 3.13
N ALA A 74 -1.51 12.51 4.44
CA ALA A 74 -0.37 12.18 5.31
C ALA A 74 -0.11 10.66 5.36
N VAL A 75 -1.16 9.84 5.49
CA VAL A 75 -1.06 8.38 5.46
C VAL A 75 -0.52 7.90 4.12
N GLU A 76 -1.04 8.43 3.00
CA GLU A 76 -0.58 8.04 1.67
C GLU A 76 0.88 8.46 1.41
N LEU A 77 1.30 9.65 1.88
CA LEU A 77 2.70 10.07 1.81
C LEU A 77 3.60 9.11 2.61
N GLY A 78 3.20 8.73 3.83
CA GLY A 78 3.92 7.75 4.64
C GLY A 78 4.06 6.40 3.93
N ARG A 79 2.99 5.90 3.32
CA ARG A 79 3.00 4.67 2.52
C ARG A 79 3.97 4.77 1.33
N ARG A 80 3.97 5.89 0.61
CA ARG A 80 4.90 6.11 -0.51
C ARG A 80 6.35 6.20 -0.07
N VAL A 81 6.63 6.84 1.06
CA VAL A 81 7.98 6.89 1.65
C VAL A 81 8.47 5.49 2.00
N LEU A 82 7.64 4.69 2.68
CA LEU A 82 7.98 3.30 3.00
C LEU A 82 8.22 2.48 1.73
N ALA A 83 7.32 2.60 0.75
CA ALA A 83 7.45 1.92 -0.51
C ALA A 83 8.72 2.33 -1.29
N ALA A 84 9.12 3.60 -1.23
CA ALA A 84 10.35 4.08 -1.86
C ALA A 84 11.62 3.56 -1.15
N ARG A 85 11.57 3.42 0.19
CA ARG A 85 12.68 2.81 0.96
C ARG A 85 12.86 1.33 0.64
N GLU A 86 11.74 0.61 0.45
CA GLU A 86 11.75 -0.82 0.09
C GLU A 86 12.21 -1.08 -1.36
N LEU A 87 12.16 -0.06 -2.25
CA LEU A 87 12.80 -0.09 -3.56
C LEU A 87 14.33 0.12 -3.49
N GLY A 88 14.93 -0.04 -2.30
CA GLY A 88 16.34 0.13 -2.05
C GLY A 88 17.24 -0.70 -2.97
N PRO A 89 18.58 -0.44 -2.95
CA PRO A 89 19.53 -1.03 -3.89
C PRO A 89 19.71 -2.55 -3.70
N ASP A 90 19.08 -3.17 -2.71
CA ASP A 90 19.27 -4.59 -2.41
C ASP A 90 18.55 -5.48 -3.43
N PRO A 91 19.20 -6.56 -3.89
CA PRO A 91 18.58 -7.51 -4.80
C PRO A 91 17.50 -8.32 -4.08
N ILE A 92 16.45 -8.70 -4.82
CA ILE A 92 15.46 -9.66 -4.37
C ILE A 92 16.09 -11.04 -4.30
N GLY A 93 16.29 -11.56 -3.10
CA GLY A 93 16.88 -12.87 -2.86
C GLY A 93 15.86 -13.93 -2.47
N SER A 94 14.67 -13.52 -2.03
CA SER A 94 13.64 -14.44 -1.51
C SER A 94 12.23 -13.88 -1.68
N SER A 95 11.23 -14.74 -1.53
CA SER A 95 9.82 -14.33 -1.45
C SER A 95 9.55 -13.40 -0.26
N ASN A 96 10.30 -13.53 0.83
CA ASN A 96 10.16 -12.65 2.00
C ASN A 96 10.51 -11.20 1.67
N ASP A 97 11.44 -10.95 0.76
CA ASP A 97 11.78 -9.60 0.31
C ASP A 97 10.60 -8.98 -0.43
N VAL A 98 9.93 -9.77 -1.27
CA VAL A 98 8.71 -9.35 -1.98
C VAL A 98 7.57 -9.07 -1.00
N VAL A 99 7.36 -9.96 -0.03
CA VAL A 99 6.35 -9.77 1.04
C VAL A 99 6.61 -8.48 1.81
N ARG A 100 7.85 -8.20 2.18
CA ARG A 100 8.23 -6.98 2.90
C ARG A 100 7.87 -5.71 2.12
N ILE A 101 8.09 -5.73 0.80
CA ILE A 101 7.75 -4.60 -0.08
C ILE A 101 6.24 -4.39 -0.19
N PHE A 102 5.47 -5.47 -0.33
CA PHE A 102 4.04 -5.37 -0.65
C PHE A 102 3.12 -5.40 0.56
N ARG A 103 3.55 -5.96 1.69
CA ARG A 103 2.75 -6.02 2.91
C ARG A 103 2.19 -4.66 3.33
N PRO A 104 2.99 -3.57 3.41
CA PRO A 104 2.47 -2.24 3.77
C PRO A 104 1.47 -1.66 2.78
N LEU A 105 1.48 -2.15 1.54
CA LEU A 105 0.63 -1.66 0.46
C LEU A 105 -0.70 -2.41 0.36
N LEU A 106 -0.67 -3.74 0.61
CA LEU A 106 -1.76 -4.62 0.23
C LEU A 106 -2.56 -5.20 1.41
N THR A 107 -2.01 -5.19 2.64
CA THR A 107 -2.60 -5.91 3.80
C THR A 107 -4.05 -5.51 4.10
N GLU A 108 -4.39 -4.24 3.94
CA GLU A 108 -5.72 -3.73 4.34
C GLU A 108 -6.60 -3.37 3.13
N MET A 109 -6.21 -3.78 1.95
CA MET A 109 -7.02 -3.50 0.75
C MET A 109 -8.27 -4.36 0.71
N LYS A 110 -9.41 -3.72 0.43
CA LYS A 110 -10.73 -4.38 0.33
C LYS A 110 -11.03 -4.90 -1.07
N HIS A 111 -10.12 -4.73 -2.00
CA HIS A 111 -10.21 -5.19 -3.38
C HIS A 111 -8.90 -5.86 -3.78
N GLU A 112 -8.98 -6.68 -4.82
CA GLU A 112 -7.80 -7.32 -5.37
C GLU A 112 -7.02 -6.35 -6.23
N GLU A 113 -5.70 -6.36 -6.07
CA GLU A 113 -4.76 -5.71 -6.96
C GLU A 113 -3.70 -6.71 -7.40
N CYS A 114 -3.32 -6.61 -8.66
CA CYS A 114 -2.17 -7.33 -9.18
C CYS A 114 -1.05 -6.35 -9.55
N TRP A 115 0.14 -6.66 -9.08
CA TRP A 115 1.35 -5.88 -9.28
C TRP A 115 2.40 -6.72 -9.99
N CYS A 116 3.24 -6.06 -10.77
CA CYS A 116 4.40 -6.66 -11.41
C CYS A 116 5.68 -5.96 -10.94
N LEU A 117 6.66 -6.74 -10.49
CA LEU A 117 8.04 -6.31 -10.31
C LEU A 117 8.82 -6.69 -11.55
N TYR A 118 9.51 -5.73 -12.14
CA TYR A 118 10.46 -5.92 -13.23
C TYR A 118 11.87 -5.88 -12.66
N LEU A 119 12.67 -6.93 -12.88
CA LEU A 119 13.99 -7.08 -12.30
C LEU A 119 15.05 -7.14 -13.41
N ASN A 120 16.25 -6.64 -13.09
CA ASN A 120 17.42 -6.82 -13.94
C ASN A 120 18.15 -8.15 -13.63
N THR A 121 19.24 -8.43 -14.34
CA THR A 121 20.09 -9.61 -14.14
C THR A 121 20.66 -9.76 -12.73
N GLY A 122 20.77 -8.68 -11.98
CA GLY A 122 21.21 -8.67 -10.58
C GLY A 122 20.07 -8.77 -9.58
N ASN A 123 18.87 -9.19 -10.01
CA ASN A 123 17.65 -9.26 -9.18
C ASN A 123 17.25 -7.94 -8.53
N ARG A 124 17.70 -6.81 -9.07
CA ARG A 124 17.33 -5.49 -8.58
C ARG A 124 16.06 -5.01 -9.25
N ILE A 125 15.20 -4.36 -8.48
CA ILE A 125 13.94 -3.82 -9.01
C ILE A 125 14.26 -2.63 -9.93
N VAL A 126 13.88 -2.77 -11.21
CA VAL A 126 13.92 -1.70 -12.21
C VAL A 126 12.64 -0.87 -12.15
N GLU A 127 11.49 -1.56 -12.03
CA GLU A 127 10.19 -0.91 -11.90
C GLU A 127 9.22 -1.78 -11.12
N ARG A 128 8.28 -1.12 -10.46
CA ARG A 128 7.10 -1.72 -9.83
C ARG A 128 5.87 -1.08 -10.44
N GLN A 129 5.02 -1.88 -11.06
CA GLN A 129 3.81 -1.41 -11.74
C GLN A 129 2.57 -2.16 -11.24
N ARG A 130 1.50 -1.43 -10.94
CA ARG A 130 0.19 -2.03 -10.76
C ARG A 130 -0.37 -2.36 -12.15
N VAL A 131 -0.56 -3.65 -12.42
CA VAL A 131 -0.98 -4.15 -13.74
C VAL A 131 -2.48 -4.38 -13.82
N SER A 132 -3.13 -4.57 -12.68
CA SER A 132 -4.59 -4.68 -12.61
C SER A 132 -5.12 -4.27 -11.24
N GLN A 133 -6.34 -3.76 -11.24
CA GLN A 133 -7.15 -3.48 -10.07
C GLN A 133 -8.54 -4.03 -10.35
N GLY A 134 -8.94 -5.07 -9.61
CA GLY A 134 -10.21 -5.75 -9.83
C GLY A 134 -11.28 -5.41 -8.80
N GLY A 135 -12.48 -5.96 -9.01
CA GLY A 135 -13.56 -6.02 -8.03
C GLY A 135 -13.34 -7.13 -7.00
N VAL A 136 -14.39 -7.47 -6.25
CA VAL A 136 -14.34 -8.42 -5.13
C VAL A 136 -14.08 -9.88 -5.58
N GLN A 137 -14.13 -10.21 -6.86
CA GLN A 137 -14.15 -11.61 -7.33
C GLN A 137 -13.07 -12.04 -8.32
N ALA A 138 -12.39 -11.16 -9.02
CA ALA A 138 -11.25 -11.53 -9.89
C ALA A 138 -10.50 -10.32 -10.44
N THR A 139 -9.20 -10.50 -10.64
CA THR A 139 -8.32 -9.53 -11.27
C THR A 139 -7.78 -10.12 -12.59
N VAL A 140 -8.15 -9.51 -13.72
CA VAL A 140 -7.65 -9.93 -15.03
C VAL A 140 -6.35 -9.21 -15.36
N VAL A 141 -5.28 -9.97 -15.62
CA VAL A 141 -3.97 -9.45 -16.02
C VAL A 141 -3.78 -9.62 -17.52
N ASP A 142 -3.57 -8.53 -18.27
CA ASP A 142 -3.15 -8.63 -19.67
C ASP A 142 -1.62 -8.84 -19.76
N HIS A 143 -1.23 -10.09 -19.93
CA HIS A 143 0.19 -10.50 -20.01
C HIS A 143 0.95 -9.84 -21.15
N ARG A 144 0.27 -9.47 -22.24
CA ARG A 144 0.91 -8.79 -23.38
C ARG A 144 1.44 -7.43 -22.94
N LEU A 145 0.70 -6.71 -22.09
CA LEU A 145 1.14 -5.43 -21.54
C LEU A 145 2.30 -5.61 -20.56
N VAL A 146 2.25 -6.65 -19.72
CA VAL A 146 3.34 -6.99 -18.80
C VAL A 146 4.62 -7.32 -19.57
N ILE A 147 4.54 -8.18 -20.59
CA ILE A 147 5.69 -8.58 -21.41
C ILE A 147 6.21 -7.38 -22.22
N LYS A 148 5.33 -6.59 -22.84
CA LYS A 148 5.72 -5.36 -23.54
C LYS A 148 6.52 -4.46 -22.62
N ARG A 149 6.03 -4.22 -21.40
CA ARG A 149 6.73 -3.37 -20.43
C ARG A 149 8.07 -3.96 -19.99
N ALA A 150 8.16 -5.25 -19.80
CA ALA A 150 9.40 -5.94 -19.48
C ALA A 150 10.47 -5.73 -20.58
N LEU A 151 10.07 -5.82 -21.86
CA LEU A 151 10.95 -5.57 -22.99
C LEU A 151 11.41 -4.10 -23.07
N GLU A 152 10.51 -3.14 -22.86
CA GLU A 152 10.84 -1.72 -22.81
C GLU A 152 11.87 -1.39 -21.72
N LEU A 153 11.75 -2.05 -20.56
CA LEU A 153 12.66 -1.87 -19.42
C LEU A 153 13.94 -2.71 -19.53
N LEU A 154 14.08 -3.57 -20.54
CA LEU A 154 15.12 -4.59 -20.63
C LEU A 154 15.21 -5.45 -19.36
N ALA A 155 14.05 -5.70 -18.74
CA ALA A 155 13.96 -6.54 -17.56
C ALA A 155 14.20 -8.00 -17.93
N THR A 156 14.95 -8.71 -17.10
CA THR A 156 15.30 -10.12 -17.33
C THR A 156 14.42 -11.08 -16.56
N GLN A 157 13.73 -10.57 -15.54
CA GLN A 157 12.82 -11.34 -14.69
C GLN A 157 11.60 -10.50 -14.33
N ILE A 158 10.48 -11.17 -14.10
CA ILE A 158 9.24 -10.57 -13.60
C ILE A 158 8.73 -11.38 -12.41
N ILE A 159 8.16 -10.69 -11.43
CA ILE A 159 7.45 -11.32 -10.31
C ILE A 159 6.06 -10.68 -10.26
N LEU A 160 5.02 -11.52 -10.35
CA LEU A 160 3.64 -11.09 -10.16
C LEU A 160 3.25 -11.27 -8.70
N VAL A 161 2.59 -10.26 -8.16
CA VAL A 161 2.13 -10.22 -6.77
C VAL A 161 0.68 -9.77 -6.76
N HIS A 162 -0.19 -10.51 -6.07
CA HIS A 162 -1.57 -10.09 -5.85
C HIS A 162 -2.00 -10.37 -4.41
N ASN A 163 -3.02 -9.65 -3.95
CA ASN A 163 -3.62 -9.84 -2.65
C ASN A 163 -5.02 -10.46 -2.78
N HIS A 164 -5.38 -11.27 -1.79
CA HIS A 164 -6.75 -11.70 -1.59
C HIS A 164 -7.35 -10.98 -0.37
N PRO A 165 -8.38 -10.15 -0.54
CA PRO A 165 -9.07 -9.50 0.59
C PRO A 165 -9.66 -10.47 1.59
N SER A 166 -9.92 -11.72 1.16
CA SER A 166 -10.36 -12.83 2.02
C SER A 166 -9.29 -13.31 3.00
N GLY A 167 -8.02 -12.92 2.82
CA GLY A 167 -6.88 -13.42 3.59
C GLY A 167 -6.38 -14.79 3.15
N ALA A 168 -6.96 -15.41 2.09
CA ALA A 168 -6.48 -16.68 1.56
C ALA A 168 -5.08 -16.54 0.96
N ALA A 169 -4.13 -17.36 1.40
CA ALA A 169 -2.76 -17.33 0.90
C ALA A 169 -2.55 -18.17 -0.39
N LEU A 170 -3.51 -19.04 -0.73
CA LEU A 170 -3.43 -19.90 -1.89
C LEU A 170 -4.08 -19.24 -3.10
N PRO A 171 -3.47 -19.40 -4.31
CA PRO A 171 -4.07 -18.89 -5.54
C PRO A 171 -5.41 -19.57 -5.82
N SER A 172 -6.39 -18.80 -6.26
CA SER A 172 -7.67 -19.31 -6.75
C SER A 172 -7.51 -20.09 -8.06
N GLU A 173 -8.50 -20.87 -8.46
CA GLU A 173 -8.51 -21.52 -9.78
C GLU A 173 -8.50 -20.49 -10.92
N GLN A 174 -9.10 -19.32 -10.72
CA GLN A 174 -9.07 -18.21 -11.69
C GLN A 174 -7.67 -17.63 -11.83
N ASP A 175 -6.91 -17.46 -10.74
CA ASP A 175 -5.51 -17.03 -10.79
C ASP A 175 -4.65 -18.00 -11.57
N LYS A 176 -4.82 -19.31 -11.31
CA LYS A 176 -4.11 -20.38 -12.05
C LYS A 176 -4.45 -20.35 -13.53
N ILE A 177 -5.72 -20.25 -13.88
CA ILE A 177 -6.17 -20.16 -15.27
C ILE A 177 -5.58 -18.91 -15.93
N CYS A 178 -5.65 -17.76 -15.28
CA CYS A 178 -5.09 -16.51 -15.77
C CYS A 178 -3.59 -16.68 -16.09
N LEU A 179 -2.81 -17.26 -15.19
CA LEU A 179 -1.36 -17.42 -15.36
C LEU A 179 -0.99 -18.53 -16.38
N LEU A 180 -1.73 -19.65 -16.41
CA LEU A 180 -1.40 -20.79 -17.26
C LEU A 180 -1.93 -20.65 -18.69
N TYR A 181 -3.15 -20.14 -18.84
CA TYR A 181 -3.79 -20.05 -20.17
C TYR A 181 -3.23 -18.94 -21.05
N THR A 182 -2.74 -17.88 -20.43
CA THR A 182 -2.26 -16.69 -21.14
C THR A 182 -0.75 -16.67 -21.36
N SER A 183 -0.01 -17.58 -20.73
CA SER A 183 1.45 -17.70 -20.87
C SER A 183 1.88 -19.16 -20.98
N PRO A 184 1.37 -19.93 -21.99
CA PRO A 184 1.78 -21.32 -22.15
C PRO A 184 3.29 -21.38 -22.43
N SER A 185 4.01 -22.09 -21.58
CA SER A 185 5.41 -22.39 -21.83
C SER A 185 5.54 -23.38 -23.01
N PRO A 186 6.54 -23.26 -23.89
CA PRO A 186 6.82 -24.27 -24.90
C PRO A 186 7.01 -25.68 -24.35
N ARG A 187 7.30 -25.82 -23.05
CA ARG A 187 7.37 -27.11 -22.35
C ARG A 187 6.01 -27.70 -22.01
N ASP A 188 5.00 -26.86 -21.82
CA ASP A 188 3.63 -27.28 -21.46
C ASP A 188 2.83 -27.74 -22.68
N MET A 189 3.26 -27.35 -23.90
CA MET A 189 2.63 -27.76 -25.16
C MET A 189 3.03 -29.17 -25.64
N ARG A 190 3.88 -29.89 -24.89
CA ARG A 190 4.37 -31.25 -25.25
C ARG A 190 3.77 -32.38 -24.43
N ARG A 191 2.59 -32.16 -23.83
CA ARG A 191 1.83 -33.25 -23.20
C ARG A 191 0.49 -33.43 -23.86
#